data_d2525c3890674321ec2f00b213036c22
#
_entry.id   d2525c3890674321ec2f00b213036c22
#
_cell.length_a   1.000
_cell.length_b   1.000
_cell.length_c   1.000
_cell.angle_alpha   90.00
_cell.angle_beta   90.00
_cell.angle_gamma   90.00
#
_symmetry.space_group_name_H-M   'P 1'
#
loop_
_entity.id
_entity.type
_entity.pdbx_description
1 polymer ?
#
loop_
_entity_poly.entity_id
_entity_poly.type
_entity_poly.pdbx_seq_one_letter_code
_entity_poly.pdbx_strand_id
1 'polypeptide(L)'
;MNVLVVLAHPCPDSFSHACAAAAMTGLERAGHTVDLVDLYADRFVASMSLEERLAYETDTPILDPMVDDHAARLKRAEALVFVYPTWWSGLPAILKGWLERVMVPGVSFEFDPVTGKVRPALQHVRRLIGVSTYGSPRRNVLLINDNGRRIITRALRMSCGWRTRATWLGLYAMDTSTEADRRAFLGRIEIRMAAL
;
A
#
# COMPACT_ATOMS: atom_id res chain seq x y z
N MET A 1 -10.62 6.72 12.46
CA MET A 1 -10.00 7.09 11.15
C MET A 1 -10.58 6.19 10.07
N ASN A 2 -10.66 6.70 8.84
CA ASN A 2 -10.90 5.88 7.67
C ASN A 2 -9.57 5.26 7.22
N VAL A 3 -9.48 3.95 7.19
CA VAL A 3 -8.25 3.22 6.86
C VAL A 3 -8.45 2.42 5.59
N LEU A 4 -7.65 2.69 4.56
CA LEU A 4 -7.61 1.90 3.33
C LEU A 4 -6.55 0.82 3.46
N VAL A 5 -6.98 -0.44 3.35
CA VAL A 5 -6.09 -1.62 3.29
C VAL A 5 -6.01 -2.06 1.84
N VAL A 6 -4.80 -2.09 1.29
CA VAL A 6 -4.53 -2.57 -0.08
C VAL A 6 -3.80 -3.91 0.01
N LEU A 7 -4.44 -4.96 -0.46
CA LEU A 7 -3.93 -6.33 -0.46
C LEU A 7 -3.52 -6.76 -1.87
N ALA A 8 -2.34 -7.37 -1.98
CA ALA A 8 -1.82 -7.85 -3.26
C ALA A 8 -1.29 -9.28 -3.14
N HIS A 9 -2.16 -10.29 -3.24
CA HIS A 9 -1.78 -11.70 -3.34
C HIS A 9 -2.82 -12.52 -4.09
N PRO A 10 -2.43 -13.37 -5.09
CA PRO A 10 -3.38 -14.10 -5.93
C PRO A 10 -4.08 -15.28 -5.23
N CYS A 11 -3.50 -15.83 -4.17
CA CYS A 11 -4.07 -16.99 -3.46
C CYS A 11 -4.86 -16.53 -2.23
N PRO A 12 -6.18 -16.78 -2.15
CA PRO A 12 -7.00 -16.41 -0.99
C PRO A 12 -6.53 -17.02 0.34
N ASP A 13 -5.97 -18.23 0.31
CA ASP A 13 -5.46 -18.94 1.49
C ASP A 13 -4.00 -18.57 1.84
N SER A 14 -3.47 -17.50 1.26
CA SER A 14 -2.10 -17.09 1.50
C SER A 14 -1.89 -16.47 2.88
N PHE A 15 -0.65 -16.49 3.34
CA PHE A 15 -0.28 -15.80 4.57
C PHE A 15 -0.45 -14.28 4.47
N SER A 16 -0.41 -13.69 3.26
CA SER A 16 -0.74 -12.28 3.05
C SER A 16 -2.21 -11.97 3.37
N HIS A 17 -3.15 -12.85 3.01
CA HIS A 17 -4.55 -12.71 3.39
C HIS A 17 -4.73 -12.82 4.91
N ALA A 18 -4.04 -13.77 5.57
CA ALA A 18 -4.03 -13.85 7.03
C ALA A 18 -3.46 -12.58 7.69
N CYS A 19 -2.41 -11.98 7.11
CA CYS A 19 -1.88 -10.70 7.57
C CYS A 19 -2.88 -9.54 7.39
N ALA A 20 -3.61 -9.50 6.27
CA ALA A 20 -4.64 -8.50 6.03
C ALA A 20 -5.81 -8.66 7.02
N ALA A 21 -6.26 -9.89 7.27
CA ALA A 21 -7.30 -10.18 8.26
C ALA A 21 -6.88 -9.74 9.68
N ALA A 22 -5.65 -10.06 10.09
CA ALA A 22 -5.10 -9.60 11.38
C ALA A 22 -5.01 -8.07 11.46
N ALA A 23 -4.65 -7.41 10.35
CA ALA A 23 -4.61 -5.95 10.30
C ALA A 23 -6.01 -5.34 10.45
N MET A 24 -7.00 -5.84 9.71
CA MET A 24 -8.39 -5.38 9.79
C MET A 24 -8.96 -5.60 11.20
N THR A 25 -8.78 -6.80 11.78
CA THR A 25 -9.22 -7.09 13.17
C THR A 25 -8.64 -6.09 14.17
N GLY A 26 -7.36 -5.77 14.09
CA GLY A 26 -6.74 -4.77 14.98
C GLY A 26 -7.31 -3.37 14.80
N LEU A 27 -7.53 -2.94 13.55
CA LEU A 27 -8.10 -1.64 13.22
C LEU A 27 -9.56 -1.50 13.70
N GLU A 28 -10.39 -2.52 13.47
CA GLU A 28 -11.79 -2.55 13.88
C GLU A 28 -11.93 -2.51 15.39
N ARG A 29 -11.08 -3.26 16.13
CA ARG A 29 -11.02 -3.19 17.60
C ARG A 29 -10.68 -1.81 18.14
N ALA A 30 -9.89 -1.03 17.39
CA ALA A 30 -9.57 0.36 17.73
C ALA A 30 -10.67 1.36 17.31
N GLY A 31 -11.79 0.89 16.76
CA GLY A 31 -12.90 1.72 16.31
C GLY A 31 -12.63 2.48 15.01
N HIS A 32 -11.73 1.97 14.16
CA HIS A 32 -11.50 2.54 12.83
C HIS A 32 -12.46 1.96 11.80
N THR A 33 -12.83 2.77 10.81
CA THR A 33 -13.55 2.30 9.62
C THR A 33 -12.54 1.73 8.64
N VAL A 34 -12.70 0.46 8.28
CA VAL A 34 -11.76 -0.24 7.38
C VAL A 34 -12.40 -0.42 6.02
N ASP A 35 -11.67 -0.03 4.99
CA ASP A 35 -12.01 -0.23 3.57
C ASP A 35 -10.92 -1.11 2.94
N LEU A 36 -11.30 -2.25 2.35
CA LEU A 36 -10.37 -3.21 1.74
C LEU A 36 -10.44 -3.10 0.22
N VAL A 37 -9.28 -2.94 -0.40
CA VAL A 37 -9.02 -3.14 -1.82
C VAL A 37 -8.18 -4.41 -1.97
N ASP A 38 -8.77 -5.50 -2.46
CA ASP A 38 -8.06 -6.72 -2.83
C ASP A 38 -7.81 -6.71 -4.34
N LEU A 39 -6.60 -6.37 -4.74
CA LEU A 39 -6.26 -6.15 -6.15
C LEU A 39 -6.48 -7.37 -7.04
N TYR A 40 -6.35 -8.59 -6.50
CA TYR A 40 -6.59 -9.80 -7.28
C TYR A 40 -8.07 -10.19 -7.32
N ALA A 41 -8.80 -10.05 -6.21
CA ALA A 41 -10.25 -10.27 -6.18
C ALA A 41 -10.97 -9.27 -7.10
N ASP A 42 -10.55 -8.02 -7.11
CA ASP A 42 -11.05 -6.94 -7.98
C ASP A 42 -10.62 -7.13 -9.45
N ARG A 43 -9.71 -8.08 -9.74
CA ARG A 43 -9.13 -8.29 -11.08
C ARG A 43 -8.49 -7.03 -11.65
N PHE A 44 -7.82 -6.27 -10.80
CA PHE A 44 -7.16 -5.04 -11.18
C PHE A 44 -6.12 -5.26 -12.29
N VAL A 45 -6.22 -4.52 -13.38
CA VAL A 45 -5.24 -4.55 -14.47
C VAL A 45 -4.04 -3.68 -14.10
N ALA A 46 -2.86 -4.30 -13.98
CA ALA A 46 -1.65 -3.61 -13.50
C ALA A 46 -1.04 -2.64 -14.54
N SER A 47 -1.18 -2.94 -15.82
CA SER A 47 -0.54 -2.16 -16.89
C SER A 47 -1.39 -0.95 -17.27
N MET A 48 -0.76 0.23 -17.26
CA MET A 48 -1.35 1.45 -17.82
C MET A 48 -1.52 1.30 -19.33
N SER A 49 -2.68 1.70 -19.87
CA SER A 49 -2.93 1.69 -21.31
C SER A 49 -2.28 2.90 -22.00
N LEU A 50 -2.24 2.87 -23.34
CA LEU A 50 -1.79 4.02 -24.12
C LEU A 50 -2.71 5.24 -23.88
N GLU A 51 -4.01 5.01 -23.84
CA GLU A 51 -5.02 6.04 -23.64
C GLU A 51 -4.85 6.69 -22.26
N GLU A 52 -4.67 5.89 -21.19
CA GLU A 52 -4.39 6.39 -19.85
C GLU A 52 -3.08 7.21 -19.81
N ARG A 53 -2.04 6.74 -20.50
CA ARG A 53 -0.78 7.50 -20.57
C ARG A 53 -0.94 8.85 -21.29
N LEU A 54 -1.73 8.91 -22.33
CA LEU A 54 -2.03 10.15 -23.04
C LEU A 54 -2.91 11.10 -22.20
N ALA A 55 -3.84 10.55 -21.40
CA ALA A 55 -4.69 11.32 -20.50
C ALA A 55 -3.98 11.82 -19.24
N TYR A 56 -2.84 11.25 -18.88
CA TYR A 56 -2.16 11.47 -17.60
C TYR A 56 -1.90 12.94 -17.23
N GLU A 57 -1.66 13.79 -18.21
CA GLU A 57 -1.36 15.21 -18.02
C GLU A 57 -2.57 16.13 -18.37
N THR A 58 -3.75 15.52 -18.56
CA THR A 58 -4.99 16.24 -18.83
C THR A 58 -5.80 16.48 -17.54
N ASP A 59 -6.92 17.19 -17.65
CA ASP A 59 -7.85 17.43 -16.53
C ASP A 59 -8.61 16.15 -16.11
N THR A 60 -8.57 15.08 -16.92
CA THR A 60 -9.21 13.78 -16.68
C THR A 60 -8.20 12.64 -16.80
N PRO A 61 -7.24 12.52 -15.87
CA PRO A 61 -6.15 11.54 -15.96
C PRO A 61 -6.60 10.09 -15.74
N ILE A 62 -7.78 9.87 -15.17
CA ILE A 62 -8.34 8.54 -14.89
C ILE A 62 -9.45 8.24 -15.89
N LEU A 63 -9.31 7.15 -16.64
CA LEU A 63 -10.29 6.70 -17.65
C LEU A 63 -11.02 5.43 -17.23
N ASP A 64 -10.42 4.63 -16.36
CA ASP A 64 -10.98 3.35 -15.89
C ASP A 64 -11.83 3.57 -14.63
N PRO A 65 -13.12 3.17 -14.63
CA PRO A 65 -14.00 3.33 -13.47
C PRO A 65 -13.50 2.65 -12.18
N MET A 66 -12.79 1.52 -12.28
CA MET A 66 -12.21 0.85 -11.12
C MET A 66 -11.06 1.68 -10.53
N VAL A 67 -10.22 2.27 -11.39
CA VAL A 67 -9.14 3.17 -10.95
C VAL A 67 -9.73 4.40 -10.29
N ASP A 68 -10.83 4.94 -10.81
CA ASP A 68 -11.53 6.11 -10.23
C ASP A 68 -12.12 5.78 -8.85
N ASP A 69 -12.77 4.62 -8.68
CA ASP A 69 -13.25 4.15 -7.38
C ASP A 69 -12.10 4.02 -6.38
N HIS A 70 -10.98 3.37 -6.76
CA HIS A 70 -9.81 3.25 -5.90
C HIS A 70 -9.19 4.61 -5.55
N ALA A 71 -9.16 5.55 -6.49
CA ALA A 71 -8.70 6.92 -6.24
C ALA A 71 -9.62 7.66 -5.27
N ALA A 72 -10.94 7.49 -5.39
CA ALA A 72 -11.91 8.06 -4.47
C ALA A 72 -11.76 7.48 -3.05
N ARG A 73 -11.52 6.17 -2.91
CA ARG A 73 -11.22 5.52 -1.60
C ARG A 73 -9.92 6.07 -1.00
N LEU A 74 -8.87 6.20 -1.80
CA LEU A 74 -7.59 6.76 -1.38
C LEU A 74 -7.74 8.21 -0.88
N LYS A 75 -8.50 9.04 -1.57
CA LYS A 75 -8.75 10.44 -1.18
C LYS A 75 -9.50 10.57 0.16
N ARG A 76 -10.30 9.58 0.55
CA ARG A 76 -11.00 9.56 1.86
C ARG A 76 -10.18 8.98 3.00
N ALA A 77 -9.08 8.26 2.69
CA ALA A 77 -8.31 7.53 3.69
C ALA A 77 -7.41 8.45 4.51
N GLU A 78 -7.46 8.31 5.83
CA GLU A 78 -6.57 8.99 6.78
C GLU A 78 -5.34 8.13 7.13
N ALA A 79 -5.42 6.82 6.85
CA ALA A 79 -4.33 5.87 6.99
C ALA A 79 -4.34 4.86 5.83
N LEU A 80 -3.14 4.44 5.39
CA LEU A 80 -2.96 3.45 4.33
C LEU A 80 -2.18 2.26 4.88
N VAL A 81 -2.69 1.05 4.64
CA VAL A 81 -2.05 -0.22 4.99
C VAL A 81 -1.83 -1.02 3.71
N PHE A 82 -0.59 -1.34 3.40
CA PHE A 82 -0.23 -2.17 2.24
C PHE A 82 0.20 -3.54 2.72
N VAL A 83 -0.48 -4.59 2.25
CA VAL A 83 -0.20 -5.99 2.61
C VAL A 83 0.16 -6.77 1.36
N TYR A 84 1.41 -7.27 1.29
CA TYR A 84 1.92 -7.95 0.10
C TYR A 84 3.17 -8.80 0.38
N PRO A 85 3.46 -9.81 -0.44
CA PRO A 85 4.74 -10.52 -0.42
C PRO A 85 5.79 -9.70 -1.18
N THR A 86 7.02 -9.69 -0.69
CA THR A 86 8.14 -9.13 -1.47
C THR A 86 8.56 -10.11 -2.56
N TRP A 87 8.33 -9.74 -3.81
CA TRP A 87 8.74 -10.49 -5.01
C TRP A 87 9.81 -9.73 -5.78
N TRP A 88 10.88 -10.44 -6.17
CA TRP A 88 12.02 -9.80 -6.85
C TRP A 88 12.51 -8.52 -6.17
N SER A 89 12.62 -8.60 -4.84
CA SER A 89 13.12 -7.51 -3.99
C SER A 89 12.29 -6.22 -4.04
N GLY A 90 11.03 -6.31 -4.48
CA GLY A 90 10.15 -5.17 -4.67
C GLY A 90 8.68 -5.47 -4.40
N LEU A 91 7.84 -4.59 -4.91
CA LEU A 91 6.39 -4.75 -4.89
C LEU A 91 5.97 -5.80 -5.94
N PRO A 92 4.91 -6.59 -5.70
CA PRO A 92 4.26 -7.35 -6.75
C PRO A 92 3.83 -6.43 -7.90
N ALA A 93 3.89 -6.94 -9.15
CA ALA A 93 3.57 -6.15 -10.34
C ALA A 93 2.20 -5.46 -10.25
N ILE A 94 1.20 -6.17 -9.72
CA ILE A 94 -0.16 -5.63 -9.56
C ILE A 94 -0.20 -4.43 -8.61
N LEU A 95 0.54 -4.47 -7.49
CA LEU A 95 0.61 -3.35 -6.55
C LEU A 95 1.42 -2.17 -7.12
N LYS A 96 2.48 -2.46 -7.88
CA LYS A 96 3.25 -1.41 -8.56
C LYS A 96 2.37 -0.72 -9.61
N GLY A 97 1.64 -1.49 -10.41
CA GLY A 97 0.69 -0.95 -11.39
C GLY A 97 -0.45 -0.17 -10.75
N TRP A 98 -0.96 -0.62 -9.58
CA TRP A 98 -1.94 0.15 -8.82
C TRP A 98 -1.39 1.53 -8.44
N LEU A 99 -0.15 1.61 -7.94
CA LEU A 99 0.48 2.90 -7.65
C LEU A 99 0.62 3.77 -8.91
N GLU A 100 0.95 3.18 -10.06
CA GLU A 100 1.14 3.92 -11.32
C GLU A 100 -0.18 4.48 -11.87
N ARG A 101 -1.28 3.72 -11.76
CA ARG A 101 -2.57 4.09 -12.34
C ARG A 101 -3.44 4.93 -11.40
N VAL A 102 -3.33 4.74 -10.08
CA VAL A 102 -4.15 5.46 -9.08
C VAL A 102 -3.46 6.73 -8.58
N MET A 103 -2.12 6.74 -8.48
CA MET A 103 -1.37 7.86 -7.90
C MET A 103 -1.04 8.95 -8.95
N VAL A 104 -2.02 9.32 -9.74
CA VAL A 104 -1.93 10.32 -10.83
C VAL A 104 -2.08 11.76 -10.32
N PRO A 105 -1.85 12.79 -11.17
CA PRO A 105 -2.17 14.19 -10.87
C PRO A 105 -3.63 14.36 -10.40
N GLY A 106 -3.86 15.23 -9.41
CA GLY A 106 -5.19 15.42 -8.79
C GLY A 106 -5.59 14.35 -7.77
N VAL A 107 -4.77 13.29 -7.59
CA VAL A 107 -4.96 12.25 -6.57
C VAL A 107 -3.85 12.27 -5.55
N SER A 108 -2.61 12.01 -5.96
CA SER A 108 -1.47 11.92 -5.04
C SER A 108 -0.61 13.18 -4.99
N PHE A 109 -0.68 13.97 -6.03
CA PHE A 109 0.02 15.25 -6.15
C PHE A 109 -0.75 16.19 -7.08
N GLU A 110 -0.42 17.47 -6.98
CA GLU A 110 -0.97 18.54 -7.81
C GLU A 110 0.16 19.40 -8.35
N PHE A 111 -0.06 20.03 -9.50
CA PHE A 111 0.83 21.07 -10.00
C PHE A 111 0.34 22.44 -9.51
N ASP A 112 1.23 23.20 -8.89
CA ASP A 112 0.94 24.59 -8.56
C ASP A 112 0.70 25.40 -9.83
N PRO A 113 -0.47 26.06 -9.98
CA PRO A 113 -0.83 26.72 -11.23
C PRO A 113 0.04 27.93 -11.56
N VAL A 114 0.74 28.50 -10.56
CA VAL A 114 1.60 29.69 -10.75
C VAL A 114 3.05 29.30 -10.99
N THR A 115 3.55 28.36 -10.20
CA THR A 115 4.98 28.01 -10.19
C THR A 115 5.30 26.72 -10.95
N GLY A 116 4.30 25.92 -11.32
CA GLY A 116 4.45 24.59 -11.92
C GLY A 116 5.06 23.54 -10.98
N LYS A 117 5.29 23.88 -9.70
CA LYS A 117 5.89 22.96 -8.73
C LYS A 117 4.90 21.88 -8.29
N VAL A 118 5.42 20.68 -8.12
CA VAL A 118 4.64 19.55 -7.57
C VAL A 118 4.36 19.79 -6.09
N ARG A 119 3.09 19.63 -5.69
CA ARG A 119 2.61 19.68 -4.31
C ARG A 119 1.98 18.35 -3.91
N PRO A 120 2.22 17.85 -2.69
CA PRO A 120 1.56 16.63 -2.20
C PRO A 120 0.06 16.87 -2.00
N ALA A 121 -0.78 15.94 -2.51
CA ALA A 121 -2.24 16.02 -2.41
C ALA A 121 -2.83 15.13 -1.29
N LEU A 122 -2.06 14.18 -0.73
CA LEU A 122 -2.50 13.26 0.33
C LEU A 122 -2.04 13.71 1.73
N GLN A 123 -1.99 15.02 2.00
CA GLN A 123 -1.51 15.57 3.28
C GLN A 123 -2.41 15.19 4.48
N HIS A 124 -3.63 14.77 4.24
CA HIS A 124 -4.58 14.28 5.22
C HIS A 124 -4.23 12.86 5.72
N VAL A 125 -3.44 12.09 4.96
CA VAL A 125 -2.98 10.76 5.36
C VAL A 125 -1.96 10.88 6.49
N ARG A 126 -2.29 10.36 7.67
CA ARG A 126 -1.48 10.46 8.90
C ARG A 126 -0.59 9.25 9.14
N ARG A 127 -0.95 8.10 8.58
CA ARG A 127 -0.26 6.82 8.78
C ARG A 127 -0.05 6.10 7.46
N LEU A 128 1.17 5.62 7.27
CA LEU A 128 1.54 4.69 6.20
C LEU A 128 2.08 3.42 6.84
N ILE A 129 1.46 2.30 6.60
CA ILE A 129 1.87 1.03 7.16
C ILE A 129 2.14 0.04 6.03
N GLY A 130 3.31 -0.59 6.04
CA GLY A 130 3.61 -1.72 5.18
C GLY A 130 3.72 -3.00 5.98
N VAL A 131 3.05 -4.03 5.52
CA VAL A 131 3.12 -5.40 6.03
C VAL A 131 3.60 -6.28 4.90
N SER A 132 4.77 -6.88 5.03
CA SER A 132 5.33 -7.70 3.94
C SER A 132 6.05 -8.93 4.44
N THR A 133 6.03 -9.98 3.63
CA THR A 133 6.80 -11.20 3.83
C THR A 133 7.97 -11.26 2.86
N TYR A 134 9.07 -11.86 3.29
CA TYR A 134 10.31 -11.99 2.54
C TYR A 134 10.79 -13.44 2.60
N GLY A 135 11.07 -14.08 1.50
CA GLY A 135 11.75 -15.39 1.47
C GLY A 135 13.16 -15.31 2.01
N SER A 136 13.86 -14.20 1.80
CA SER A 136 15.24 -14.00 2.24
C SER A 136 15.38 -13.54 3.70
N PRO A 137 16.49 -13.86 4.38
CA PRO A 137 16.85 -13.30 5.68
C PRO A 137 17.02 -11.78 5.62
N ARG A 138 16.74 -11.12 6.74
CA ARG A 138 16.78 -9.65 6.85
C ARG A 138 18.09 -9.02 6.38
N ARG A 139 19.23 -9.66 6.67
CA ARG A 139 20.55 -9.17 6.23
C ARG A 139 20.67 -9.04 4.70
N ASN A 140 20.14 -10.03 3.96
CA ASN A 140 20.18 -10.04 2.50
C ASN A 140 19.25 -8.95 1.93
N VAL A 141 18.05 -8.81 2.54
CA VAL A 141 17.09 -7.77 2.14
C VAL A 141 17.68 -6.37 2.33
N LEU A 142 18.42 -6.14 3.42
CA LEU A 142 19.09 -4.86 3.66
C LEU A 142 20.22 -4.60 2.66
N LEU A 143 20.98 -5.64 2.29
CA LEU A 143 22.06 -5.53 1.31
C LEU A 143 21.57 -5.09 -0.06
N ILE A 144 20.41 -5.58 -0.51
CA ILE A 144 19.78 -5.21 -1.77
C ILE A 144 18.84 -3.99 -1.66
N ASN A 145 18.93 -3.26 -0.54
CA ASN A 145 18.29 -1.95 -0.34
C ASN A 145 16.79 -1.94 -0.04
N ASP A 146 16.12 -3.09 0.14
CA ASP A 146 14.70 -3.21 0.52
C ASP A 146 13.78 -2.23 -0.27
N ASN A 147 13.75 -2.40 -1.59
CA ASN A 147 13.12 -1.42 -2.50
C ASN A 147 11.60 -1.30 -2.27
N GLY A 148 10.89 -2.40 -2.03
CA GLY A 148 9.46 -2.39 -1.75
C GLY A 148 9.11 -1.53 -0.54
N ARG A 149 9.84 -1.74 0.57
CA ARG A 149 9.70 -0.91 1.77
C ARG A 149 9.97 0.57 1.50
N ARG A 150 11.01 0.88 0.73
CA ARG A 150 11.37 2.28 0.43
C ARG A 150 10.35 2.99 -0.44
N ILE A 151 9.72 2.31 -1.38
CA ILE A 151 8.61 2.87 -2.15
C ILE A 151 7.49 3.29 -1.20
N ILE A 152 7.04 2.42 -0.30
CA ILE A 152 5.95 2.74 0.62
C ILE A 152 6.37 3.79 1.66
N THR A 153 7.51 3.61 2.33
CA THR A 153 7.87 4.43 3.50
C THR A 153 8.56 5.74 3.17
N ARG A 154 9.06 5.91 1.93
CA ARG A 154 9.78 7.11 1.51
C ARG A 154 9.10 7.78 0.31
N ALA A 155 9.03 7.10 -0.86
CA ALA A 155 8.49 7.71 -2.07
C ALA A 155 7.02 8.11 -1.88
N LEU A 156 6.15 7.18 -1.48
CA LEU A 156 4.73 7.46 -1.24
C LEU A 156 4.53 8.51 -0.14
N ARG A 157 5.38 8.53 0.89
CA ARG A 157 5.32 9.53 1.97
C ARG A 157 5.50 10.97 1.44
N MET A 158 6.20 11.17 0.34
CA MET A 158 6.35 12.51 -0.26
C MET A 158 5.01 13.06 -0.75
N SER A 159 4.10 12.19 -1.18
CA SER A 159 2.73 12.58 -1.56
C SER A 159 1.82 12.83 -0.34
N CYS A 160 2.17 12.28 0.83
CA CYS A 160 1.37 12.42 2.06
C CYS A 160 1.80 13.61 2.94
N GLY A 161 3.07 14.00 2.92
CA GLY A 161 3.57 15.14 3.70
C GLY A 161 4.40 14.74 4.94
N TRP A 162 5.01 15.75 5.57
CA TRP A 162 6.02 15.57 6.61
C TRP A 162 5.48 15.03 7.94
N ARG A 163 4.19 15.25 8.25
CA ARG A 163 3.52 14.75 9.47
C ARG A 163 3.15 13.28 9.40
N THR A 164 3.16 12.67 8.22
CA THR A 164 2.81 11.27 8.02
C THR A 164 3.86 10.36 8.66
N ARG A 165 3.44 9.49 9.56
CA ARG A 165 4.30 8.49 10.20
C ARG A 165 4.24 7.19 9.41
N ALA A 166 5.42 6.69 9.01
CA ALA A 166 5.54 5.41 8.34
C ALA A 166 5.94 4.29 9.32
N THR A 167 5.27 3.16 9.23
CA THR A 167 5.55 1.94 10.03
C THR A 167 5.79 0.77 9.08
N TRP A 168 6.70 -0.11 9.45
CA TRP A 168 7.01 -1.31 8.67
C TRP A 168 6.96 -2.55 9.54
N LEU A 169 6.21 -3.56 9.10
CA LEU A 169 6.12 -4.88 9.69
C LEU A 169 6.58 -5.91 8.63
N GLY A 170 7.71 -6.53 8.84
CA GLY A 170 8.29 -7.52 7.93
C GLY A 170 8.47 -8.88 8.62
N LEU A 171 8.05 -9.96 7.97
CA LEU A 171 8.44 -11.33 8.30
C LEU A 171 9.52 -11.76 7.31
N TYR A 172 10.72 -11.95 7.81
CA TYR A 172 11.88 -12.35 7.01
C TYR A 172 12.13 -13.86 7.11
N ALA A 173 12.77 -14.43 6.10
CA ALA A 173 13.03 -15.88 5.99
C ALA A 173 11.73 -16.71 6.10
N MET A 174 10.68 -16.26 5.40
CA MET A 174 9.34 -16.84 5.44
C MET A 174 9.36 -18.34 5.12
N ASP A 175 10.17 -18.76 4.16
CA ASP A 175 10.25 -20.14 3.68
C ASP A 175 10.74 -21.13 4.76
N THR A 176 11.47 -20.63 5.76
CA THR A 176 11.96 -21.40 6.90
C THR A 176 11.28 -21.05 8.22
N SER A 177 10.26 -20.18 8.19
CA SER A 177 9.53 -19.77 9.39
C SER A 177 8.67 -20.91 9.93
N THR A 178 8.63 -21.05 11.25
CA THR A 178 7.75 -21.98 11.94
C THR A 178 6.30 -21.44 12.00
N GLU A 179 5.36 -22.32 12.32
CA GLU A 179 3.98 -21.89 12.58
C GLU A 179 3.90 -20.92 13.77
N ALA A 180 4.74 -21.12 14.79
CA ALA A 180 4.83 -20.21 15.94
C ALA A 180 5.30 -18.82 15.52
N ASP A 181 6.29 -18.70 14.63
CA ASP A 181 6.77 -17.42 14.11
C ASP A 181 5.68 -16.71 13.34
N ARG A 182 4.94 -17.43 12.50
CA ARG A 182 3.81 -16.88 11.73
C ARG A 182 2.69 -16.39 12.64
N ARG A 183 2.28 -17.17 13.65
CA ARG A 183 1.29 -16.74 14.64
C ARG A 183 1.75 -15.51 15.42
N ALA A 184 3.00 -15.50 15.86
CA ALA A 184 3.57 -14.34 16.56
C ALA A 184 3.59 -13.08 15.67
N PHE A 185 3.84 -13.25 14.37
CA PHE A 185 3.79 -12.14 13.42
C PHE A 185 2.37 -11.58 13.25
N LEU A 186 1.36 -12.43 13.10
CA LEU A 186 -0.05 -12.01 13.03
C LEU A 186 -0.46 -11.25 14.30
N GLY A 187 -0.11 -11.75 15.48
CA GLY A 187 -0.38 -11.06 16.75
C GLY A 187 0.30 -9.68 16.82
N ARG A 188 1.53 -9.55 16.32
CA ARG A 188 2.20 -8.23 16.23
C ARG A 188 1.49 -7.26 15.30
N ILE A 189 0.98 -7.75 14.15
CA ILE A 189 0.18 -6.93 13.24
C ILE A 189 -1.06 -6.43 13.96
N GLU A 190 -1.85 -7.32 14.55
CA GLU A 190 -3.10 -6.99 15.24
C GLU A 190 -2.87 -5.95 16.36
N ILE A 191 -1.89 -6.19 17.25
CA ILE A 191 -1.53 -5.25 18.33
C ILE A 191 -1.10 -3.90 17.75
N ARG A 192 -0.31 -3.89 16.69
CA ARG A 192 0.17 -2.64 16.09
C ARG A 192 -0.93 -1.83 15.43
N MET A 193 -1.91 -2.49 14.82
CA MET A 193 -3.07 -1.85 14.23
C MET A 193 -4.04 -1.34 15.28
N ALA A 194 -4.23 -2.09 16.37
CA ALA A 194 -5.05 -1.65 17.51
C ALA A 194 -4.46 -0.43 18.25
N ALA A 195 -3.19 -0.10 18.04
CA ALA A 195 -2.51 1.04 18.66
C ALA A 195 -2.38 2.27 17.71
N LEU A 196 -3.12 2.31 16.60
CA LEU A 196 -3.14 3.44 15.66
C LEU A 196 -4.05 4.56 16.15
#